data_eaec6e32f2929c1766bc916eec7d5a0e
#
_entry.id   eaec6e32f2929c1766bc916eec7d5a0e
#
_cell.length_a   1.000
_cell.length_b   1.000
_cell.length_c   1.000
_cell.angle_alpha   90.00
_cell.angle_beta   90.00
_cell.angle_gamma   90.00
#
_symmetry.space_group_name_H-M   'P 1'
#
loop_
_entity.id
_entity.type
_entity.pdbx_description
1 polymer ?
#
loop_
_entity_poly.entity_id
_entity_poly.type
_entity_poly.pdbx_seq_one_letter_code
_entity_poly.pdbx_strand_id
1 'polypeptide(L)'
;DLCSYVYIDMLRSTDLRDPPKGTLPPPPTRPPIWPTRRIHYDDTVTIDDEAPHARKAHEQAEQLASKILDDVRAGRKLNAQDVHGAVQPIVQSVLRCADAFFWINSLRKKDAYAYSHAINCSALAAAFGRHMGFPEDVLIDLATGGMLLDVGKAELPEELLTHPGTLDDEQMQEVRRHVEHGL
;
A
#
# COMPACT_ATOMS: atom_id res chain seq x y z
N ASP A 1 -0.11 -7.64 17.57
CA ASP A 1 1.34 -7.50 17.23
C ASP A 1 1.78 -8.35 16.01
N LEU A 2 0.93 -8.48 14.98
CA LEU A 2 1.18 -9.34 13.82
C LEU A 2 2.07 -8.70 12.74
N CYS A 3 2.60 -7.52 12.93
CA CYS A 3 3.49 -6.84 11.99
C CYS A 3 4.77 -6.28 12.62
N SER A 4 5.25 -6.87 13.70
CA SER A 4 6.45 -6.34 14.36
C SER A 4 7.75 -6.60 13.60
N TYR A 5 7.80 -7.55 12.66
CA TYR A 5 9.04 -7.85 11.93
C TYR A 5 8.75 -8.44 10.55
N VAL A 6 9.29 -7.82 9.51
CA VAL A 6 9.51 -8.47 8.21
C VAL A 6 10.88 -9.14 8.29
N TYR A 7 10.91 -10.46 8.43
CA TYR A 7 12.16 -11.21 8.31
C TYR A 7 12.48 -11.41 6.84
N ILE A 8 13.52 -10.76 6.36
CA ILE A 8 14.16 -11.11 5.09
C ILE A 8 15.16 -12.20 5.41
N ASP A 9 14.84 -13.45 5.07
CA ASP A 9 15.78 -14.56 5.20
C ASP A 9 16.86 -14.43 4.12
N MET A 10 17.96 -13.79 4.50
CA MET A 10 19.12 -13.59 3.61
C MET A 10 19.78 -14.90 3.22
N LEU A 11 19.56 -16.01 3.94
CA LEU A 11 20.13 -17.32 3.63
C LEU A 11 19.31 -18.07 2.59
N ARG A 12 17.99 -17.91 2.59
CA ARG A 12 17.11 -18.47 1.54
C ARG A 12 17.08 -17.62 0.26
N SER A 13 17.53 -16.37 0.30
CA SER A 13 17.71 -15.52 -0.88
C SER A 13 18.92 -15.94 -1.74
N THR A 14 19.70 -16.94 -1.32
CA THR A 14 20.85 -17.43 -2.11
C THR A 14 20.46 -18.26 -3.32
N ASP A 15 19.22 -18.75 -3.40
CA ASP A 15 18.73 -19.49 -4.57
C ASP A 15 18.44 -18.59 -5.79
N LEU A 16 18.52 -17.27 -5.63
CA LEU A 16 18.44 -16.31 -6.73
C LEU A 16 19.76 -16.14 -7.52
N ARG A 17 20.83 -16.87 -7.15
CA ARG A 17 22.15 -16.72 -7.81
C ARG A 17 22.28 -17.44 -9.13
N ASP A 18 21.41 -18.41 -9.42
CA ASP A 18 21.34 -19.07 -10.72
C ASP A 18 19.97 -18.84 -11.34
N PRO A 19 19.81 -17.79 -12.17
CA PRO A 19 18.60 -17.68 -12.97
C PRO A 19 18.52 -18.94 -13.85
N PRO A 20 17.32 -19.55 -14.01
CA PRO A 20 17.15 -20.68 -14.90
C PRO A 20 17.72 -20.30 -16.25
N LYS A 21 18.51 -21.21 -16.86
CA LYS A 21 19.12 -21.05 -18.20
C LYS A 21 18.03 -21.11 -19.28
N GLY A 22 17.09 -20.20 -19.23
CA GLY A 22 16.14 -19.87 -20.26
C GLY A 22 16.26 -18.38 -20.46
N THR A 23 16.41 -17.95 -21.71
CA THR A 23 16.41 -16.54 -22.07
C THR A 23 15.12 -15.92 -21.58
N LEU A 24 15.17 -15.26 -20.40
CA LEU A 24 14.10 -14.36 -20.01
C LEU A 24 13.91 -13.36 -21.15
N PRO A 25 12.67 -13.10 -21.59
CA PRO A 25 12.43 -12.02 -22.54
C PRO A 25 13.08 -10.76 -21.96
N PRO A 26 13.71 -9.91 -22.82
CA PRO A 26 14.29 -8.67 -22.33
C PRO A 26 13.23 -7.93 -21.53
N PRO A 27 13.58 -7.37 -20.37
CA PRO A 27 12.63 -6.60 -19.59
C PRO A 27 12.00 -5.56 -20.50
N PRO A 28 10.68 -5.34 -20.42
CA PRO A 28 10.03 -4.32 -21.23
C PRO A 28 10.82 -3.01 -21.03
N THR A 29 11.18 -2.38 -22.14
CA THR A 29 11.85 -1.06 -22.15
C THR A 29 10.88 -0.01 -21.61
N ARG A 30 10.61 -0.07 -20.28
CA ARG A 30 9.94 1.03 -19.60
C ARG A 30 10.95 2.16 -19.48
N PRO A 31 10.56 3.40 -19.76
CA PRO A 31 11.39 4.54 -19.42
C PRO A 31 11.76 4.42 -17.93
N PRO A 32 12.97 4.83 -17.53
CA PRO A 32 13.38 4.75 -16.14
C PRO A 32 12.32 5.46 -15.28
N ILE A 33 11.82 4.78 -14.25
CA ILE A 33 10.85 5.32 -13.27
C ILE A 33 11.43 6.56 -12.57
N TRP A 34 12.76 6.69 -12.58
CA TRP A 34 13.47 7.82 -12.01
C TRP A 34 13.29 9.07 -12.87
N PRO A 35 12.69 10.14 -12.34
CA PRO A 35 12.57 11.38 -13.07
C PRO A 35 13.97 11.92 -13.37
N THR A 36 14.20 12.36 -14.58
CA THR A 36 15.45 13.03 -14.98
C THR A 36 15.68 14.33 -14.18
N ARG A 37 14.62 14.89 -13.60
CA ARG A 37 14.64 16.04 -12.72
C ARG A 37 13.78 15.76 -11.50
N ARG A 38 14.37 15.79 -10.29
CA ARG A 38 13.65 15.68 -9.04
C ARG A 38 12.86 16.95 -8.74
N ILE A 39 11.61 16.79 -8.32
CA ILE A 39 10.78 17.87 -7.81
C ILE A 39 11.10 18.05 -6.33
N HIS A 40 11.34 19.28 -5.91
CA HIS A 40 11.44 19.59 -4.49
C HIS A 40 10.06 19.99 -3.98
N TYR A 41 9.60 19.27 -2.95
CA TYR A 41 8.32 19.52 -2.32
C TYR A 41 8.54 20.11 -0.93
N ASP A 42 8.11 21.33 -0.74
CA ASP A 42 7.99 21.93 0.59
C ASP A 42 6.59 21.75 1.14
N ASP A 43 6.45 21.80 2.47
CA ASP A 43 5.10 21.86 3.06
C ASP A 43 4.49 23.22 2.75
N THR A 44 3.27 23.21 2.22
CA THR A 44 2.56 24.42 1.76
C THR A 44 1.62 24.98 2.83
N VAL A 45 1.34 24.20 3.87
CA VAL A 45 0.47 24.54 4.99
C VAL A 45 1.02 23.96 6.29
N THR A 46 0.56 24.47 7.42
CA THR A 46 0.92 23.91 8.73
C THR A 46 0.19 22.61 9.01
N ILE A 47 0.66 21.85 10.01
CA ILE A 47 -0.02 20.63 10.49
C ILE A 47 -1.45 20.94 10.93
N ASP A 48 -1.65 22.05 11.67
CA ASP A 48 -2.96 22.44 12.21
C ASP A 48 -3.96 22.79 11.08
N ASP A 49 -3.48 23.47 10.04
CA ASP A 49 -4.30 23.83 8.88
C ASP A 49 -4.67 22.59 8.03
N GLU A 50 -3.75 21.63 7.90
CA GLU A 50 -3.99 20.41 7.13
C GLU A 50 -4.78 19.35 7.91
N ALA A 51 -4.71 19.32 9.23
CA ALA A 51 -5.32 18.28 10.06
C ALA A 51 -6.81 18.00 9.75
N PRO A 52 -7.69 19.00 9.54
CA PRO A 52 -9.07 18.74 9.13
C PRO A 52 -9.19 18.04 7.77
N HIS A 53 -8.35 18.39 6.80
CA HIS A 53 -8.32 17.80 5.48
C HIS A 53 -7.77 16.37 5.51
N ALA A 54 -6.68 16.15 6.24
CA ALA A 54 -6.09 14.83 6.48
C ALA A 54 -7.10 13.88 7.14
N ARG A 55 -7.87 14.36 8.12
CA ARG A 55 -8.93 13.57 8.75
C ARG A 55 -10.00 13.15 7.75
N LYS A 56 -10.49 14.09 6.95
CA LYS A 56 -11.50 13.81 5.91
C LYS A 56 -10.97 12.84 4.85
N ALA A 57 -9.72 13.01 4.41
CA ALA A 57 -9.06 12.11 3.48
C ALA A 57 -8.98 10.69 4.04
N HIS A 58 -8.62 10.55 5.31
CA HIS A 58 -8.56 9.27 5.98
C HIS A 58 -9.93 8.59 6.09
N GLU A 59 -10.97 9.33 6.50
CA GLU A 59 -12.34 8.81 6.62
C GLU A 59 -12.88 8.34 5.26
N GLN A 60 -12.65 9.11 4.21
CA GLN A 60 -13.01 8.73 2.85
C GLN A 60 -12.27 7.48 2.39
N ALA A 61 -10.97 7.41 2.68
CA ALA A 61 -10.15 6.24 2.36
C ALA A 61 -10.63 4.98 3.09
N GLU A 62 -11.01 5.07 4.38
CA GLU A 62 -11.59 3.95 5.14
C GLU A 62 -12.86 3.42 4.51
N GLN A 63 -13.81 4.30 4.17
CA GLN A 63 -15.07 3.91 3.55
C GLN A 63 -14.86 3.20 2.21
N LEU A 64 -13.99 3.73 1.35
CA LEU A 64 -13.70 3.16 0.05
C LEU A 64 -12.85 1.89 0.13
N ALA A 65 -11.87 1.82 1.03
CA ALA A 65 -11.09 0.61 1.25
C ALA A 65 -11.97 -0.55 1.78
N SER A 66 -12.92 -0.26 2.68
CA SER A 66 -13.91 -1.25 3.11
C SER A 66 -14.71 -1.78 1.93
N LYS A 67 -15.26 -0.87 1.11
CA LYS A 67 -16.03 -1.25 -0.09
C LYS A 67 -15.19 -2.08 -1.06
N ILE A 68 -13.93 -1.70 -1.32
CA ILE A 68 -13.01 -2.43 -2.20
C ILE A 68 -12.83 -3.87 -1.71
N LEU A 69 -12.57 -4.06 -0.41
CA LEU A 69 -12.39 -5.41 0.15
C LEU A 69 -13.68 -6.23 0.11
N ASP A 70 -14.84 -5.62 0.36
CA ASP A 70 -16.13 -6.30 0.26
C ASP A 70 -16.46 -6.69 -1.20
N ASP A 71 -16.07 -5.86 -2.17
CA ASP A 71 -16.21 -6.16 -3.59
C ASP A 71 -15.33 -7.36 -3.99
N VAL A 72 -14.07 -7.40 -3.54
CA VAL A 72 -13.16 -8.53 -3.80
C VAL A 72 -13.68 -9.81 -3.16
N ARG A 73 -14.08 -9.79 -1.88
CA ARG A 73 -14.68 -10.96 -1.19
C ARG A 73 -15.90 -11.50 -1.88
N ALA A 74 -16.68 -10.64 -2.51
CA ALA A 74 -17.85 -11.03 -3.29
C ALA A 74 -17.51 -11.46 -4.74
N GLY A 75 -16.23 -11.58 -5.11
CA GLY A 75 -15.78 -11.92 -6.45
C GLY A 75 -16.08 -10.83 -7.49
N ARG A 76 -16.32 -9.59 -7.06
CA ARG A 76 -16.57 -8.47 -7.96
C ARG A 76 -15.25 -7.85 -8.41
N LYS A 77 -15.25 -7.30 -9.62
CA LYS A 77 -14.08 -6.58 -10.15
C LYS A 77 -13.86 -5.29 -9.38
N LEU A 78 -12.59 -4.96 -9.18
CA LEU A 78 -12.19 -3.68 -8.60
C LEU A 78 -12.70 -2.51 -9.45
N ASN A 79 -13.29 -1.53 -8.77
CA ASN A 79 -13.70 -0.30 -9.41
C ASN A 79 -12.57 0.73 -9.33
N ALA A 80 -11.99 1.09 -10.48
CA ALA A 80 -10.90 2.06 -10.55
C ALA A 80 -11.27 3.43 -9.95
N GLN A 81 -12.53 3.84 -10.02
CA GLN A 81 -12.98 5.11 -9.44
C GLN A 81 -12.98 5.07 -7.91
N ASP A 82 -13.35 3.93 -7.30
CA ASP A 82 -13.30 3.77 -5.85
C ASP A 82 -11.85 3.79 -5.35
N VAL A 83 -10.95 3.09 -6.04
CA VAL A 83 -9.51 3.10 -5.72
C VAL A 83 -8.94 4.51 -5.85
N HIS A 84 -9.19 5.18 -6.97
CA HIS A 84 -8.73 6.56 -7.18
C HIS A 84 -9.32 7.52 -6.14
N GLY A 85 -10.61 7.38 -5.82
CA GLY A 85 -11.29 8.17 -4.78
C GLY A 85 -10.71 7.97 -3.38
N ALA A 86 -10.19 6.78 -3.07
CA ALA A 86 -9.50 6.51 -1.81
C ALA A 86 -8.09 7.11 -1.78
N VAL A 87 -7.34 6.98 -2.87
CA VAL A 87 -5.91 7.32 -2.96
C VAL A 87 -5.68 8.81 -3.16
N GLN A 88 -6.42 9.46 -4.04
CA GLN A 88 -6.16 10.86 -4.41
C GLN A 88 -6.18 11.83 -3.20
N PRO A 89 -7.17 11.77 -2.27
CA PRO A 89 -7.15 12.64 -1.10
C PRO A 89 -5.95 12.41 -0.18
N ILE A 90 -5.45 11.16 -0.08
CA ILE A 90 -4.24 10.82 0.68
C ILE A 90 -3.03 11.52 0.05
N VAL A 91 -2.83 11.35 -1.26
CA VAL A 91 -1.71 11.97 -1.99
C VAL A 91 -1.76 13.49 -1.87
N GLN A 92 -2.93 14.11 -2.03
CA GLN A 92 -3.10 15.56 -1.90
C GLN A 92 -2.75 16.05 -0.49
N SER A 93 -3.15 15.33 0.55
CA SER A 93 -2.80 15.67 1.93
C SER A 93 -1.29 15.54 2.16
N VAL A 94 -0.69 14.43 1.70
CA VAL A 94 0.76 14.21 1.80
C VAL A 94 1.55 15.27 1.03
N LEU A 95 1.06 15.73 -0.12
CA LEU A 95 1.71 16.80 -0.90
C LEU A 95 1.68 18.14 -0.16
N ARG A 96 0.59 18.48 0.54
CA ARG A 96 0.49 19.74 1.30
C ARG A 96 1.26 19.71 2.59
N CYS A 97 1.11 18.64 3.39
CA CYS A 97 1.83 18.45 4.65
C CYS A 97 1.80 16.96 5.03
N ALA A 98 2.89 16.25 4.77
CA ALA A 98 2.96 14.81 5.04
C ALA A 98 2.76 14.50 6.53
N ASP A 99 3.37 15.27 7.41
CA ASP A 99 3.31 15.04 8.86
C ASP A 99 1.89 15.11 9.41
N ALA A 100 1.04 15.98 8.85
CA ALA A 100 -0.36 16.10 9.27
C ALA A 100 -1.15 14.80 9.05
N PHE A 101 -0.96 14.14 7.90
CA PHE A 101 -1.63 12.87 7.60
C PHE A 101 -1.22 11.78 8.59
N PHE A 102 0.10 11.62 8.84
CA PHE A 102 0.61 10.63 9.77
C PHE A 102 0.24 10.92 11.23
N TRP A 103 0.18 12.21 11.61
CA TRP A 103 -0.27 12.62 12.93
C TRP A 103 -1.74 12.22 13.17
N ILE A 104 -2.65 12.55 12.23
CA ILE A 104 -4.06 12.15 12.31
C ILE A 104 -4.19 10.63 12.39
N ASN A 105 -3.44 9.91 11.56
CA ASN A 105 -3.45 8.44 11.56
C ASN A 105 -3.02 7.86 12.92
N SER A 106 -2.03 8.46 13.58
CA SER A 106 -1.55 8.01 14.89
C SER A 106 -2.58 8.19 16.03
N LEU A 107 -3.50 9.13 15.88
CA LEU A 107 -4.55 9.43 16.88
C LEU A 107 -5.76 8.49 16.76
N ARG A 108 -5.86 7.73 15.69
CA ARG A 108 -7.01 6.84 15.47
C ARG A 108 -6.90 5.55 16.25
N LYS A 109 -8.04 5.06 16.78
CA LYS A 109 -8.10 3.76 17.44
C LYS A 109 -7.94 2.63 16.41
N LYS A 110 -7.25 1.57 16.80
CA LYS A 110 -6.89 0.42 15.93
C LYS A 110 -8.06 -0.54 15.64
N ASP A 111 -9.29 -0.05 15.47
CA ASP A 111 -10.49 -0.91 15.44
C ASP A 111 -10.74 -1.60 14.08
N ALA A 112 -9.98 -1.26 13.02
CA ALA A 112 -10.12 -1.85 11.69
C ALA A 112 -8.75 -2.09 11.05
N TYR A 113 -8.07 -3.14 11.49
CA TYR A 113 -6.66 -3.42 11.12
C TYR A 113 -6.41 -3.49 9.61
N ALA A 114 -7.27 -4.21 8.86
CA ALA A 114 -7.05 -4.43 7.42
C ALA A 114 -7.09 -3.13 6.60
N TYR A 115 -8.05 -2.25 6.88
CA TYR A 115 -8.17 -0.97 6.16
C TYR A 115 -7.07 0.00 6.56
N SER A 116 -6.75 0.06 7.85
CA SER A 116 -5.69 0.93 8.37
C SER A 116 -4.34 0.58 7.77
N HIS A 117 -4.05 -0.72 7.56
CA HIS A 117 -2.81 -1.15 6.92
C HIS A 117 -2.70 -0.67 5.47
N ALA A 118 -3.74 -0.91 4.67
CA ALA A 118 -3.78 -0.47 3.27
C ALA A 118 -3.63 1.06 3.12
N ILE A 119 -4.33 1.84 3.96
CA ILE A 119 -4.22 3.29 3.98
C ILE A 119 -2.81 3.75 4.37
N ASN A 120 -2.20 3.09 5.36
CA ASN A 120 -0.84 3.39 5.79
C ASN A 120 0.18 3.09 4.69
N CYS A 121 0.08 1.95 4.03
CA CYS A 121 0.96 1.58 2.91
C CYS A 121 0.82 2.60 1.77
N SER A 122 -0.41 3.01 1.44
CA SER A 122 -0.69 4.04 0.45
C SER A 122 -0.03 5.38 0.80
N ALA A 123 -0.25 5.87 2.03
CA ALA A 123 0.32 7.13 2.48
C ALA A 123 1.87 7.11 2.55
N LEU A 124 2.45 6.01 3.03
CA LEU A 124 3.91 5.83 3.08
C LEU A 124 4.52 5.79 1.69
N ALA A 125 3.86 5.12 0.73
CA ALA A 125 4.31 5.08 -0.66
C ALA A 125 4.26 6.48 -1.31
N ALA A 126 3.19 7.26 -1.05
CA ALA A 126 3.10 8.65 -1.48
C ALA A 126 4.19 9.52 -0.86
N ALA A 127 4.41 9.43 0.45
CA ALA A 127 5.42 10.20 1.16
C ALA A 127 6.84 9.85 0.69
N PHE A 128 7.12 8.57 0.44
CA PHE A 128 8.37 8.12 -0.16
C PHE A 128 8.56 8.74 -1.55
N GLY A 129 7.55 8.68 -2.42
CA GLY A 129 7.63 9.27 -3.75
C GLY A 129 7.83 10.80 -3.71
N ARG A 130 7.14 11.50 -2.79
CA ARG A 130 7.32 12.92 -2.52
C ARG A 130 8.77 13.24 -2.12
N HIS A 131 9.32 12.46 -1.18
CA HIS A 131 10.71 12.61 -0.71
C HIS A 131 11.72 12.36 -1.85
N MET A 132 11.44 11.39 -2.72
CA MET A 132 12.27 11.10 -3.90
C MET A 132 12.12 12.13 -5.00
N GLY A 133 11.15 13.04 -4.91
CA GLY A 133 10.90 14.09 -5.89
C GLY A 133 10.23 13.58 -7.16
N PHE A 134 9.39 12.56 -7.06
CA PHE A 134 8.60 12.06 -8.18
C PHE A 134 7.42 12.99 -8.49
N PRO A 135 6.97 13.08 -9.75
CA PRO A 135 5.79 13.86 -10.10
C PRO A 135 4.51 13.24 -9.50
N GLU A 136 3.47 14.05 -9.39
CA GLU A 136 2.23 13.71 -8.69
C GLU A 136 1.55 12.46 -9.25
N ASP A 137 1.53 12.28 -10.57
CA ASP A 137 0.97 11.09 -11.22
C ASP A 137 1.68 9.80 -10.75
N VAL A 138 3.01 9.84 -10.60
CA VAL A 138 3.79 8.72 -10.06
C VAL A 138 3.50 8.51 -8.57
N LEU A 139 3.25 9.58 -7.80
CA LEU A 139 2.84 9.45 -6.40
C LEU A 139 1.49 8.74 -6.30
N ILE A 140 0.54 9.05 -7.18
CA ILE A 140 -0.77 8.39 -7.25
C ILE A 140 -0.59 6.90 -7.58
N ASP A 141 0.26 6.56 -8.54
CA ASP A 141 0.54 5.17 -8.90
C ASP A 141 1.17 4.39 -7.74
N LEU A 142 2.16 4.97 -7.05
CA LEU A 142 2.80 4.38 -5.88
C LEU A 142 1.80 4.18 -4.73
N ALA A 143 0.99 5.19 -4.45
CA ALA A 143 -0.03 5.13 -3.41
C ALA A 143 -1.13 4.10 -3.74
N THR A 144 -1.50 3.97 -5.02
CA THR A 144 -2.43 2.95 -5.50
C THR A 144 -1.85 1.55 -5.29
N GLY A 145 -0.57 1.34 -5.66
CA GLY A 145 0.12 0.08 -5.39
C GLY A 145 0.15 -0.25 -3.90
N GLY A 146 0.44 0.74 -3.06
CA GLY A 146 0.42 0.59 -1.60
C GLY A 146 -0.97 0.26 -1.04
N MET A 147 -2.04 0.86 -1.58
CA MET A 147 -3.42 0.59 -1.18
C MET A 147 -3.85 -0.84 -1.52
N LEU A 148 -3.43 -1.35 -2.68
CA LEU A 148 -3.84 -2.64 -3.23
C LEU A 148 -2.86 -3.78 -2.93
N LEU A 149 -1.72 -3.50 -2.30
CA LEU A 149 -0.64 -4.46 -2.07
C LEU A 149 -1.12 -5.80 -1.50
N ASP A 150 -2.04 -5.74 -0.57
CA ASP A 150 -2.55 -6.87 0.19
C ASP A 150 -4.02 -7.22 -0.14
N VAL A 151 -4.58 -6.66 -1.21
CA VAL A 151 -6.00 -6.82 -1.54
C VAL A 151 -6.41 -8.29 -1.71
N GLY A 152 -5.54 -9.12 -2.24
CA GLY A 152 -5.77 -10.56 -2.40
C GLY A 152 -5.89 -11.33 -1.09
N LYS A 153 -5.51 -10.75 0.05
CA LYS A 153 -5.81 -11.34 1.37
C LYS A 153 -7.31 -11.46 1.65
N ALA A 154 -8.13 -10.69 0.94
CA ALA A 154 -9.59 -10.78 1.07
C ALA A 154 -10.16 -12.14 0.62
N GLU A 155 -9.44 -12.90 -0.20
CA GLU A 155 -9.81 -14.25 -0.66
C GLU A 155 -9.27 -15.37 0.22
N LEU A 156 -8.40 -15.06 1.18
CA LEU A 156 -7.87 -16.08 2.09
C LEU A 156 -8.89 -16.44 3.17
N PRO A 157 -8.84 -17.71 3.66
CA PRO A 157 -9.64 -18.13 4.81
C PRO A 157 -9.40 -17.25 6.04
N GLU A 158 -10.48 -16.84 6.70
CA GLU A 158 -10.41 -15.96 7.88
C GLU A 158 -9.58 -16.59 9.01
N GLU A 159 -9.62 -17.92 9.15
CA GLU A 159 -8.85 -18.66 10.15
C GLU A 159 -7.34 -18.46 10.00
N LEU A 160 -6.86 -18.29 8.75
CA LEU A 160 -5.44 -18.01 8.50
C LEU A 160 -5.08 -16.56 8.87
N LEU A 161 -5.97 -15.62 8.60
CA LEU A 161 -5.74 -14.20 8.87
C LEU A 161 -5.83 -13.86 10.37
N THR A 162 -6.59 -14.65 11.13
CA THR A 162 -6.82 -14.45 12.57
C THR A 162 -6.09 -15.47 13.44
N HIS A 163 -5.24 -16.32 12.85
CA HIS A 163 -4.56 -17.41 13.55
C HIS A 163 -3.73 -16.88 14.74
N PRO A 164 -3.97 -17.36 15.96
CA PRO A 164 -3.22 -16.94 17.13
C PRO A 164 -1.87 -17.65 17.17
N GLY A 165 -0.80 -17.00 16.74
CA GLY A 165 0.55 -17.53 16.80
C GLY A 165 1.26 -17.56 15.46
N THR A 166 2.32 -18.36 15.36
CA THR A 166 3.09 -18.55 14.13
C THR A 166 2.39 -19.56 13.21
N LEU A 167 2.26 -19.20 11.94
CA LEU A 167 1.77 -20.10 10.91
C LEU A 167 2.83 -21.18 10.62
N ASP A 168 2.38 -22.40 10.32
CA ASP A 168 3.23 -23.43 9.78
C ASP A 168 3.59 -23.18 8.30
N ASP A 169 4.42 -24.05 7.72
CA ASP A 169 4.92 -23.86 6.35
C ASP A 169 3.79 -23.95 5.31
N GLU A 170 2.78 -24.82 5.51
CA GLU A 170 1.66 -24.97 4.58
C GLU A 170 0.73 -23.76 4.66
N GLN A 171 0.40 -23.33 5.86
CA GLN A 171 -0.40 -22.13 6.12
C GLN A 171 0.30 -20.88 5.56
N MET A 172 1.62 -20.78 5.72
CA MET A 172 2.40 -19.66 5.18
C MET A 172 2.42 -19.69 3.64
N GLN A 173 2.48 -20.86 3.01
CA GLN A 173 2.37 -20.97 1.54
C GLN A 173 1.00 -20.48 1.05
N GLU A 174 -0.08 -20.86 1.75
CA GLU A 174 -1.41 -20.38 1.40
C GLU A 174 -1.52 -18.85 1.55
N VAL A 175 -1.00 -18.28 2.63
CA VAL A 175 -0.97 -16.81 2.80
C VAL A 175 -0.18 -16.13 1.68
N ARG A 176 0.91 -16.69 1.21
CA ARG A 176 1.71 -16.12 0.10
C ARG A 176 0.94 -16.05 -1.22
N ARG A 177 -0.09 -16.88 -1.41
CA ARG A 177 -0.93 -16.87 -2.61
C ARG A 177 -1.77 -15.60 -2.75
N HIS A 178 -1.88 -14.78 -1.68
CA HIS A 178 -2.59 -13.49 -1.78
C HIS A 178 -2.04 -12.59 -2.92
N VAL A 179 -0.75 -12.74 -3.27
CA VAL A 179 -0.15 -11.99 -4.39
C VAL A 179 -0.78 -12.40 -5.72
N GLU A 180 -1.03 -13.71 -5.91
CA GLU A 180 -1.68 -14.23 -7.12
C GLU A 180 -3.16 -13.85 -7.16
N HIS A 181 -3.82 -13.85 -6.00
CA HIS A 181 -5.22 -13.45 -5.87
C HIS A 181 -5.43 -11.94 -6.11
N GLY A 182 -4.40 -11.12 -5.91
CA GLY A 182 -4.44 -9.68 -6.11
C GLY A 182 -4.15 -9.23 -7.55
N LEU A 183 -3.84 -10.18 -8.46
CA LEU A 183 -3.54 -9.90 -9.87
C LEU A 183 -4.77 -10.09 -10.75
#